data_11e30c69510d4949d04d71bd9c9a48a8
#
_entry.id   11e30c69510d4949d04d71bd9c9a48a8
#
_cell.length_a   1.000
_cell.length_b   1.000
_cell.length_c   1.000
_cell.angle_alpha   90.00
_cell.angle_beta   90.00
_cell.angle_gamma   90.00
#
_symmetry.space_group_name_H-M   'P 1'
#
loop_
_entity.id
_entity.type
_entity.pdbx_description
1 polymer ?
#
loop_
_entity_poly.entity_id
_entity_poly.type
_entity_poly.pdbx_seq_one_letter_code
_entity_poly.pdbx_strand_id
1 'polypeptide(L)'
;QWAENEYFGKPCGLMDQIACAEGGIVFIDLYEPGKPKIEKLTYDFASNGLILAIVNTGSNHEDLTIEYSDIPKEMKCVADLFGRPAMRGIEKQDLLAKLSDIRIRCGDRALLRAWHFVHENSRPVKMVEALNRNDISAYLSIVNDSGRSSWHYLQNIHTGNPHQQSLSIALMLSEDLLSPEGAWRVHGGGFAGSIQAYVPESRFPEF
;
A
#
# COMPACT_ATOMS: atom_id res chain seq x y z
N GLN A 1 19.57 2.33 -3.04
CA GLN A 1 18.85 2.86 -4.19
C GLN A 1 19.77 3.15 -5.39
N TRP A 2 20.84 3.93 -5.19
CA TRP A 2 21.76 4.26 -6.28
C TRP A 2 22.33 3.01 -6.97
N ALA A 3 22.77 2.02 -6.21
CA ALA A 3 23.29 0.78 -6.76
C ALA A 3 22.24 0.00 -7.58
N GLU A 4 20.99 -0.07 -7.10
CA GLU A 4 19.91 -0.73 -7.84
C GLU A 4 19.54 0.01 -9.11
N ASN A 5 19.45 1.34 -9.06
CA ASN A 5 19.09 2.15 -10.21
C ASN A 5 20.19 2.22 -11.27
N GLU A 6 21.47 2.48 -10.85
CA GLU A 6 22.57 2.73 -11.77
C GLU A 6 23.27 1.45 -12.23
N TYR A 7 23.49 0.47 -11.32
CA TYR A 7 24.20 -0.76 -11.67
C TYR A 7 23.27 -1.85 -12.23
N PHE A 8 22.12 -2.03 -11.62
CA PHE A 8 21.19 -3.09 -12.02
C PHE A 8 20.09 -2.61 -12.96
N GLY A 9 19.99 -1.29 -13.20
CA GLY A 9 18.96 -0.70 -14.05
C GLY A 9 17.53 -0.94 -13.56
N LYS A 10 17.38 -1.29 -12.26
CA LYS A 10 16.09 -1.55 -11.64
C LYS A 10 15.59 -0.28 -10.97
N PRO A 11 14.56 0.39 -11.52
CA PRO A 11 14.01 1.56 -10.87
C PRO A 11 13.36 1.19 -9.54
N CYS A 12 13.91 1.71 -8.45
CA CYS A 12 13.37 1.53 -7.11
C CYS A 12 13.26 2.86 -6.36
N GLY A 13 12.28 2.94 -5.43
CA GLY A 13 12.11 4.05 -4.52
C GLY A 13 13.11 4.05 -3.36
N LEU A 14 12.88 4.92 -2.38
CA LEU A 14 13.71 5.05 -1.17
C LEU A 14 13.10 4.39 0.06
N MET A 15 11.84 3.97 -0.02
CA MET A 15 11.06 3.55 1.16
C MET A 15 11.70 2.36 1.88
N ASP A 16 12.00 1.29 1.14
CA ASP A 16 12.54 0.06 1.72
C ASP A 16 13.93 0.26 2.30
N GLN A 17 14.80 1.01 1.59
CA GLN A 17 16.14 1.31 2.04
C GLN A 17 16.15 2.17 3.31
N ILE A 18 15.25 3.16 3.41
CA ILE A 18 15.11 3.98 4.62
C ILE A 18 14.57 3.11 5.76
N ALA A 19 13.52 2.34 5.52
CA ALA A 19 12.92 1.49 6.56
C ALA A 19 13.94 0.47 7.12
N CYS A 20 14.73 -0.17 6.26
CA CYS A 20 15.79 -1.10 6.68
C CYS A 20 16.93 -0.40 7.44
N ALA A 21 17.32 0.80 7.02
CA ALA A 21 18.39 1.56 7.68
C ALA A 21 17.97 2.07 9.05
N GLU A 22 16.75 2.55 9.18
CA GLU A 22 16.22 3.11 10.43
C GLU A 22 15.79 2.02 11.43
N GLY A 23 15.24 0.92 10.94
CA GLY A 23 14.69 -0.17 11.76
C GLY A 23 13.47 0.23 12.59
N GLY A 24 12.75 -0.75 13.08
CA GLY A 24 11.52 -0.53 13.87
C GLY A 24 10.36 0.01 13.03
N ILE A 25 9.53 0.84 13.65
CA ILE A 25 8.39 1.48 12.98
C ILE A 25 8.79 2.89 12.61
N VAL A 26 8.63 3.23 11.33
CA VAL A 26 8.98 4.55 10.81
C VAL A 26 7.85 5.12 9.98
N PHE A 27 7.58 6.41 10.16
CA PHE A 27 6.81 7.22 9.23
C PHE A 27 7.77 7.89 8.26
N ILE A 28 7.51 7.78 6.97
CA ILE A 28 8.35 8.34 5.91
C ILE A 28 7.48 9.20 4.99
N ASP A 29 7.77 10.49 4.88
CA ASP A 29 7.18 11.37 3.86
C ASP A 29 8.23 11.69 2.78
N LEU A 30 7.95 11.25 1.58
CA LEU A 30 8.78 11.42 0.38
C LEU A 30 8.34 12.59 -0.49
N TYR A 31 7.66 13.60 0.08
CA TYR A 31 7.25 14.79 -0.68
C TYR A 31 8.45 15.46 -1.35
N GLU A 32 9.56 15.57 -0.65
CA GLU A 32 10.86 15.98 -1.19
C GLU A 32 11.80 14.77 -1.20
N PRO A 33 11.92 14.02 -2.31
CA PRO A 33 12.71 12.79 -2.32
C PRO A 33 14.19 12.98 -1.93
N GLY A 34 14.76 14.18 -2.18
CA GLY A 34 16.12 14.53 -1.76
C GLY A 34 16.26 14.85 -0.27
N LYS A 35 15.15 15.04 0.45
CA LYS A 35 15.09 15.34 1.89
C LYS A 35 13.87 14.68 2.54
N PRO A 36 13.83 13.35 2.61
CA PRO A 36 12.70 12.64 3.19
C PRO A 36 12.51 13.04 4.65
N LYS A 37 11.27 13.25 5.07
CA LYS A 37 10.94 13.43 6.48
C LYS A 37 10.75 12.04 7.08
N ILE A 38 11.54 11.72 8.10
CA ILE A 38 11.52 10.42 8.78
C ILE A 38 11.19 10.66 10.25
N GLU A 39 10.24 9.91 10.77
CA GLU A 39 9.85 9.93 12.18
C GLU A 39 9.82 8.50 12.70
N LYS A 40 10.63 8.23 13.74
CA LYS A 40 10.62 6.93 14.43
C LYS A 40 9.48 6.87 15.44
N LEU A 41 8.78 5.76 15.42
CA LEU A 41 7.71 5.47 16.37
C LEU A 41 8.12 4.31 17.27
N THR A 42 7.87 4.46 18.56
CA THR A 42 8.04 3.37 19.52
C THR A 42 6.66 2.81 19.83
N TYR A 43 6.42 1.59 19.35
CA TYR A 43 5.16 0.89 19.61
C TYR A 43 5.41 -0.61 19.66
N ASP A 44 4.78 -1.27 20.61
CA ASP A 44 4.87 -2.72 20.79
C ASP A 44 3.49 -3.35 20.52
N PHE A 45 3.37 -3.99 19.38
CA PHE A 45 2.14 -4.70 19.01
C PHE A 45 1.90 -5.94 19.91
N ALA A 46 2.98 -6.60 20.36
CA ALA A 46 2.85 -7.78 21.21
C ALA A 46 2.25 -7.44 22.58
N SER A 47 2.59 -6.28 23.15
CA SER A 47 1.97 -5.81 24.39
C SER A 47 0.46 -5.55 24.27
N ASN A 48 -0.04 -5.41 23.03
CA ASN A 48 -1.46 -5.29 22.71
C ASN A 48 -2.07 -6.63 22.23
N GLY A 49 -1.39 -7.76 22.45
CA GLY A 49 -1.86 -9.09 22.09
C GLY A 49 -1.92 -9.35 20.58
N LEU A 50 -1.09 -8.65 19.79
CA LEU A 50 -1.04 -8.77 18.34
C LEU A 50 0.32 -9.28 17.86
N ILE A 51 0.27 -10.21 16.93
CA ILE A 51 1.43 -10.73 16.19
C ILE A 51 1.39 -10.13 14.77
N LEU A 52 2.47 -9.46 14.35
CA LEU A 52 2.63 -9.06 12.96
C LEU A 52 3.20 -10.23 12.17
N ALA A 53 2.39 -10.79 11.27
CA ALA A 53 2.75 -11.89 10.39
C ALA A 53 2.93 -11.43 8.93
N ILE A 54 3.95 -11.94 8.28
CA ILE A 54 4.14 -11.82 6.83
C ILE A 54 3.96 -13.22 6.24
N VAL A 55 2.95 -13.35 5.37
CA VAL A 55 2.61 -14.62 4.74
C VAL A 55 3.03 -14.60 3.28
N ASN A 56 3.98 -15.45 2.92
CA ASN A 56 4.38 -15.64 1.54
C ASN A 56 3.34 -16.52 0.83
N THR A 57 2.72 -16.01 -0.24
CA THR A 57 1.66 -16.71 -0.97
C THR A 57 2.18 -17.68 -2.03
N GLY A 58 3.50 -17.80 -2.16
CA GLY A 58 4.13 -18.72 -3.12
C GLY A 58 4.05 -18.29 -4.59
N SER A 59 3.48 -17.11 -4.88
CA SER A 59 3.44 -16.59 -6.24
C SER A 59 4.75 -15.88 -6.60
N ASN A 60 5.18 -16.05 -7.85
CA ASN A 60 6.43 -15.46 -8.35
C ASN A 60 6.17 -14.12 -9.04
N HIS A 61 7.15 -13.20 -8.97
CA HIS A 61 7.11 -11.88 -9.60
C HIS A 61 7.63 -11.87 -11.05
N GLU A 62 8.00 -13.04 -11.59
CA GLU A 62 8.45 -13.17 -12.97
C GLU A 62 7.31 -12.72 -13.90
N ASP A 63 7.61 -11.86 -14.87
CA ASP A 63 6.68 -11.33 -15.88
C ASP A 63 5.66 -10.25 -15.43
N LEU A 64 5.76 -9.69 -14.21
CA LEU A 64 4.85 -8.64 -13.72
C LEU A 64 5.35 -7.21 -13.93
N THR A 65 6.37 -7.04 -14.77
CA THR A 65 7.00 -5.72 -15.01
C THR A 65 6.02 -4.71 -15.61
N ILE A 66 5.08 -5.16 -16.44
CA ILE A 66 4.07 -4.32 -17.07
C ILE A 66 3.10 -3.79 -16.02
N GLU A 67 2.54 -4.68 -15.18
CA GLU A 67 1.60 -4.34 -14.12
C GLU A 67 2.17 -3.30 -13.16
N TYR A 68 3.43 -3.50 -12.72
CA TYR A 68 4.13 -2.54 -11.88
C TYR A 68 4.36 -1.20 -12.58
N SER A 69 4.75 -1.22 -13.86
CA SER A 69 5.04 0.01 -14.61
C SER A 69 3.78 0.83 -14.94
N ASP A 70 2.63 0.19 -15.05
CA ASP A 70 1.37 0.85 -15.37
C ASP A 70 0.85 1.73 -14.24
N ILE A 71 1.13 1.38 -12.97
CA ILE A 71 0.68 2.19 -11.83
C ILE A 71 1.23 3.62 -11.91
N PRO A 72 2.55 3.85 -11.94
CA PRO A 72 3.07 5.21 -12.01
C PRO A 72 2.75 5.91 -13.34
N LYS A 73 2.66 5.18 -14.46
CA LYS A 73 2.27 5.77 -15.76
C LYS A 73 0.85 6.32 -15.72
N GLU A 74 -0.10 5.57 -15.22
CA GLU A 74 -1.49 5.99 -15.11
C GLU A 74 -1.68 7.13 -14.10
N MET A 75 -1.02 7.06 -12.95
CA MET A 75 -1.00 8.17 -11.99
C MET A 75 -0.38 9.44 -12.58
N LYS A 76 0.69 9.29 -13.37
CA LYS A 76 1.31 10.42 -14.08
C LYS A 76 0.37 11.04 -15.10
N CYS A 77 -0.35 10.23 -15.88
CA CYS A 77 -1.36 10.71 -16.81
C CYS A 77 -2.40 11.60 -16.11
N VAL A 78 -2.89 11.17 -14.96
CA VAL A 78 -3.83 11.97 -14.17
C VAL A 78 -3.17 13.26 -13.65
N ALA A 79 -1.96 13.19 -13.10
CA ALA A 79 -1.25 14.35 -12.58
C ALA A 79 -1.02 15.42 -13.67
N ASP A 80 -0.72 15.00 -14.89
CA ASP A 80 -0.51 15.88 -16.05
C ASP A 80 -1.77 16.69 -16.42
N LEU A 81 -2.97 16.15 -16.21
CA LEU A 81 -4.23 16.89 -16.40
C LEU A 81 -4.40 18.06 -15.42
N PHE A 82 -3.67 18.03 -14.31
CA PHE A 82 -3.64 19.10 -13.32
C PHE A 82 -2.36 19.96 -13.41
N GLY A 83 -1.51 19.72 -14.43
CA GLY A 83 -0.23 20.42 -14.59
C GLY A 83 0.75 20.16 -13.46
N ARG A 84 0.70 18.96 -12.83
CA ARG A 84 1.53 18.59 -11.71
C ARG A 84 2.54 17.50 -12.07
N PRO A 85 3.73 17.51 -11.47
CA PRO A 85 4.74 16.47 -11.71
C PRO A 85 4.34 15.11 -11.13
N ALA A 86 3.49 15.09 -10.09
CA ALA A 86 3.03 13.90 -9.37
C ALA A 86 1.64 14.13 -8.77
N MET A 87 1.03 13.08 -8.27
CA MET A 87 -0.30 13.10 -7.66
C MET A 87 -0.38 13.93 -6.37
N ARG A 88 0.73 14.18 -5.68
CA ARG A 88 0.75 14.91 -4.41
C ARG A 88 0.15 16.30 -4.55
N GLY A 89 -0.80 16.63 -3.66
CA GLY A 89 -1.53 17.90 -3.65
C GLY A 89 -2.72 17.96 -4.63
N ILE A 90 -3.08 16.85 -5.27
CA ILE A 90 -4.38 16.66 -5.91
C ILE A 90 -5.31 16.07 -4.87
N GLU A 91 -6.50 16.64 -4.74
CA GLU A 91 -7.47 16.24 -3.74
C GLU A 91 -8.69 15.52 -4.36
N LYS A 92 -9.51 14.91 -3.51
CA LYS A 92 -10.72 14.19 -3.93
C LYS A 92 -11.64 15.07 -4.78
N GLN A 93 -11.84 16.32 -4.39
CA GLN A 93 -12.69 17.27 -5.10
C GLN A 93 -12.19 17.58 -6.50
N ASP A 94 -10.85 17.65 -6.65
CA ASP A 94 -10.20 17.90 -7.95
C ASP A 94 -10.50 16.74 -8.90
N LEU A 95 -10.34 15.49 -8.43
CA LEU A 95 -10.67 14.30 -9.23
C LEU A 95 -12.12 14.25 -9.64
N LEU A 96 -13.05 14.59 -8.74
CA LEU A 96 -14.47 14.64 -9.04
C LEU A 96 -14.81 15.73 -10.07
N ALA A 97 -14.17 16.89 -9.97
CA ALA A 97 -14.38 18.01 -10.91
C ALA A 97 -13.93 17.67 -12.35
N LYS A 98 -12.90 16.83 -12.50
CA LYS A 98 -12.38 16.40 -13.81
C LYS A 98 -12.67 14.93 -14.14
N LEU A 99 -13.65 14.31 -13.48
CA LEU A 99 -13.94 12.88 -13.59
C LEU A 99 -14.08 12.42 -15.05
N SER A 100 -14.88 13.13 -15.86
CA SER A 100 -15.10 12.79 -17.27
C SER A 100 -13.82 12.94 -18.10
N ASP A 101 -13.06 14.01 -17.89
CA ASP A 101 -11.80 14.25 -18.62
C ASP A 101 -10.76 13.18 -18.31
N ILE A 102 -10.63 12.79 -17.04
CA ILE A 102 -9.72 11.72 -16.61
C ILE A 102 -10.10 10.40 -17.28
N ARG A 103 -11.39 10.04 -17.25
CA ARG A 103 -11.86 8.80 -17.88
C ARG A 103 -11.60 8.75 -19.37
N ILE A 104 -11.83 9.84 -20.08
CA ILE A 104 -11.64 9.91 -21.54
C ILE A 104 -10.16 9.88 -21.90
N ARG A 105 -9.30 10.59 -21.16
CA ARG A 105 -7.89 10.80 -21.54
C ARG A 105 -6.93 9.79 -20.91
N CYS A 106 -7.19 9.34 -19.69
CA CYS A 106 -6.31 8.43 -18.94
C CYS A 106 -6.92 7.04 -18.74
N GLY A 107 -8.25 6.90 -18.84
CA GLY A 107 -8.97 5.65 -18.65
C GLY A 107 -9.53 5.47 -17.23
N ASP A 108 -10.44 4.52 -17.10
CA ASP A 108 -11.17 4.26 -15.84
C ASP A 108 -10.22 3.76 -14.73
N ARG A 109 -9.26 2.88 -15.07
CA ARG A 109 -8.29 2.35 -14.10
C ARG A 109 -7.38 3.45 -13.56
N ALA A 110 -6.96 4.40 -14.39
CA ALA A 110 -6.17 5.55 -13.95
C ALA A 110 -6.91 6.41 -12.94
N LEU A 111 -8.23 6.63 -13.14
CA LEU A 111 -9.07 7.33 -12.18
C LEU A 111 -9.15 6.59 -10.84
N LEU A 112 -9.35 5.27 -10.87
CA LEU A 112 -9.40 4.44 -9.66
C LEU A 112 -8.06 4.47 -8.90
N ARG A 113 -6.93 4.35 -9.60
CA ARG A 113 -5.59 4.45 -9.00
C ARG A 113 -5.32 5.84 -8.41
N ALA A 114 -5.73 6.89 -9.09
CA ALA A 114 -5.67 8.25 -8.56
C ALA A 114 -6.54 8.41 -7.30
N TRP A 115 -7.75 7.85 -7.29
CA TRP A 115 -8.62 7.82 -6.13
C TRP A 115 -7.99 7.09 -4.94
N HIS A 116 -7.36 5.93 -5.19
CA HIS A 116 -6.58 5.23 -4.17
C HIS A 116 -5.50 6.14 -3.57
N PHE A 117 -4.69 6.78 -4.43
CA PHE A 117 -3.58 7.63 -3.98
C PHE A 117 -4.03 8.75 -3.05
N VAL A 118 -5.09 9.48 -3.42
CA VAL A 118 -5.60 10.62 -2.61
C VAL A 118 -6.01 10.18 -1.22
N HIS A 119 -6.65 9.00 -1.11
CA HIS A 119 -7.06 8.46 0.17
C HIS A 119 -5.89 7.84 0.94
N GLU A 120 -5.02 7.09 0.26
CA GLU A 120 -3.86 6.44 0.87
C GLU A 120 -2.87 7.44 1.45
N ASN A 121 -2.65 8.57 0.78
CA ASN A 121 -1.72 9.60 1.20
C ASN A 121 -1.99 10.18 2.61
N SER A 122 -3.23 10.10 3.09
CA SER A 122 -3.60 10.56 4.43
C SER A 122 -3.55 9.47 5.51
N ARG A 123 -3.51 8.20 5.13
CA ARG A 123 -3.57 7.07 6.07
C ARG A 123 -2.35 6.98 6.98
N PRO A 124 -1.10 7.11 6.51
CA PRO A 124 0.07 7.02 7.38
C PRO A 124 0.05 8.04 8.52
N VAL A 125 -0.41 9.27 8.27
CA VAL A 125 -0.54 10.29 9.32
C VAL A 125 -1.55 9.84 10.37
N LYS A 126 -2.72 9.35 9.95
CA LYS A 126 -3.74 8.82 10.87
C LYS A 126 -3.27 7.59 11.64
N MET A 127 -2.45 6.74 11.01
CA MET A 127 -1.84 5.57 11.68
C MET A 127 -0.88 6.02 12.78
N VAL A 128 -0.02 7.02 12.52
CA VAL A 128 0.85 7.62 13.54
C VAL A 128 0.03 8.19 14.71
N GLU A 129 -1.03 8.93 14.41
CA GLU A 129 -1.93 9.49 15.43
C GLU A 129 -2.60 8.39 16.27
N ALA A 130 -3.04 7.29 15.65
CA ALA A 130 -3.64 6.16 16.34
C ALA A 130 -2.63 5.47 17.29
N LEU A 131 -1.41 5.20 16.80
CA LEU A 131 -0.36 4.61 17.62
C LEU A 131 0.05 5.52 18.80
N ASN A 132 0.19 6.83 18.57
CA ASN A 132 0.54 7.79 19.61
C ASN A 132 -0.54 7.90 20.71
N ARG A 133 -1.80 7.61 20.37
CA ARG A 133 -2.92 7.55 21.34
C ARG A 133 -3.16 6.16 21.92
N ASN A 134 -2.35 5.17 21.53
CA ASN A 134 -2.56 3.75 21.83
C ASN A 134 -3.96 3.25 21.41
N ASP A 135 -4.49 3.78 20.31
CA ASP A 135 -5.77 3.37 19.72
C ASP A 135 -5.54 2.31 18.66
N ILE A 136 -5.33 1.08 19.13
CA ILE A 136 -5.03 -0.05 18.24
C ILE A 136 -6.21 -0.39 17.33
N SER A 137 -7.44 -0.21 17.80
CA SER A 137 -8.64 -0.46 17.00
C SER A 137 -8.72 0.47 15.79
N ALA A 138 -8.46 1.77 15.98
CA ALA A 138 -8.37 2.73 14.88
C ALA A 138 -7.23 2.37 13.91
N TYR A 139 -6.06 1.97 14.43
CA TYR A 139 -4.93 1.55 13.60
C TYR A 139 -5.29 0.35 12.71
N LEU A 140 -5.84 -0.72 13.28
CA LEU A 140 -6.25 -1.92 12.52
C LEU A 140 -7.33 -1.61 11.48
N SER A 141 -8.29 -0.75 11.82
CA SER A 141 -9.30 -0.28 10.87
C SER A 141 -8.67 0.43 9.67
N ILE A 142 -7.66 1.29 9.89
CA ILE A 142 -6.94 1.99 8.81
C ILE A 142 -6.15 1.00 7.94
N VAL A 143 -5.54 -0.03 8.54
CA VAL A 143 -4.85 -1.11 7.79
C VAL A 143 -5.83 -1.82 6.86
N ASN A 144 -7.01 -2.22 7.36
CA ASN A 144 -8.04 -2.88 6.58
C ASN A 144 -8.60 -1.96 5.47
N ASP A 145 -8.80 -0.68 5.75
CA ASP A 145 -9.22 0.30 4.75
C ASP A 145 -8.17 0.48 3.64
N SER A 146 -6.88 0.47 3.99
CA SER A 146 -5.79 0.48 3.03
C SER A 146 -5.78 -0.79 2.17
N GLY A 147 -5.96 -1.97 2.78
CA GLY A 147 -6.07 -3.25 2.07
C GLY A 147 -7.23 -3.28 1.09
N ARG A 148 -8.42 -2.86 1.52
CA ARG A 148 -9.60 -2.74 0.64
C ARG A 148 -9.38 -1.75 -0.50
N SER A 149 -8.76 -0.61 -0.21
CA SER A 149 -8.44 0.40 -1.23
C SER A 149 -7.43 -0.11 -2.26
N SER A 150 -6.43 -0.89 -1.83
CA SER A 150 -5.50 -1.59 -2.72
C SER A 150 -6.24 -2.55 -3.64
N TRP A 151 -7.16 -3.35 -3.11
CA TRP A 151 -7.94 -4.31 -3.90
C TRP A 151 -8.88 -3.61 -4.90
N HIS A 152 -9.70 -2.70 -4.42
CA HIS A 152 -10.77 -2.11 -5.21
C HIS A 152 -10.29 -1.03 -6.20
N TYR A 153 -9.33 -0.21 -5.79
CA TYR A 153 -8.97 1.00 -6.53
C TYR A 153 -7.58 0.92 -7.16
N LEU A 154 -6.55 0.56 -6.39
CA LEU A 154 -5.21 0.40 -6.96
C LEU A 154 -5.15 -0.80 -7.90
N GLN A 155 -5.91 -1.86 -7.59
CA GLN A 155 -6.01 -3.10 -8.36
C GLN A 155 -4.65 -3.79 -8.51
N ASN A 156 -3.93 -3.89 -7.41
CA ASN A 156 -2.63 -4.53 -7.34
C ASN A 156 -2.64 -5.89 -6.60
N ILE A 157 -3.82 -6.52 -6.47
CA ILE A 157 -3.95 -7.79 -5.74
C ILE A 157 -3.87 -9.00 -6.69
N HIS A 158 -4.40 -8.86 -7.88
CA HIS A 158 -4.45 -9.96 -8.84
C HIS A 158 -3.86 -9.56 -10.19
N THR A 159 -3.33 -10.54 -10.89
CA THR A 159 -2.96 -10.46 -12.30
C THR A 159 -4.18 -10.76 -13.18
N GLY A 160 -4.04 -10.58 -14.49
CA GLY A 160 -5.09 -11.01 -15.44
C GLY A 160 -5.28 -12.53 -15.55
N ASN A 161 -4.44 -13.34 -14.88
CA ASN A 161 -4.52 -14.79 -14.94
C ASN A 161 -5.49 -15.36 -13.89
N PRO A 162 -6.62 -15.96 -14.28
CA PRO A 162 -7.62 -16.50 -13.35
C PRO A 162 -7.11 -17.70 -12.53
N HIS A 163 -6.03 -18.32 -12.94
CA HIS A 163 -5.43 -19.48 -12.25
C HIS A 163 -4.33 -19.09 -11.25
N GLN A 164 -3.98 -17.81 -11.16
CA GLN A 164 -2.91 -17.29 -10.29
C GLN A 164 -3.44 -16.16 -9.40
N GLN A 165 -4.21 -16.52 -8.39
CA GLN A 165 -4.92 -15.61 -7.50
C GLN A 165 -4.51 -15.79 -6.02
N SER A 166 -3.27 -16.21 -5.77
CA SER A 166 -2.82 -16.59 -4.42
C SER A 166 -2.90 -15.46 -3.39
N LEU A 167 -2.61 -14.20 -3.78
CA LEU A 167 -2.83 -13.05 -2.90
C LEU A 167 -4.29 -12.88 -2.52
N SER A 168 -5.21 -12.98 -3.49
CA SER A 168 -6.66 -12.87 -3.25
C SER A 168 -7.15 -13.96 -2.30
N ILE A 169 -6.65 -15.20 -2.48
CA ILE A 169 -6.99 -16.33 -1.61
C ILE A 169 -6.47 -16.09 -0.19
N ALA A 170 -5.21 -15.66 -0.04
CA ALA A 170 -4.63 -15.40 1.26
C ALA A 170 -5.37 -14.26 2.00
N LEU A 171 -5.75 -13.18 1.29
CA LEU A 171 -6.54 -12.09 1.86
C LEU A 171 -7.95 -12.54 2.25
N MET A 172 -8.61 -13.36 1.43
CA MET A 172 -9.93 -13.93 1.72
C MET A 172 -9.88 -14.78 3.00
N LEU A 173 -8.89 -15.69 3.11
CA LEU A 173 -8.72 -16.54 4.29
C LEU A 173 -8.40 -15.71 5.54
N SER A 174 -7.57 -14.66 5.39
CA SER A 174 -7.27 -13.75 6.50
C SER A 174 -8.50 -12.99 6.96
N GLU A 175 -9.38 -12.57 6.04
CA GLU A 175 -10.65 -11.92 6.38
C GLU A 175 -11.56 -12.83 7.18
N ASP A 176 -11.72 -14.08 6.76
CA ASP A 176 -12.55 -15.07 7.43
C ASP A 176 -12.04 -15.41 8.84
N LEU A 177 -10.72 -15.56 8.99
CA LEU A 177 -10.09 -15.93 10.25
C LEU A 177 -9.94 -14.78 11.25
N LEU A 178 -9.65 -13.56 10.76
CA LEU A 178 -9.22 -12.46 11.63
C LEU A 178 -10.30 -11.41 11.89
N SER A 179 -11.40 -11.41 11.12
CA SER A 179 -12.47 -10.43 11.34
C SER A 179 -13.24 -10.73 12.64
N PRO A 180 -13.63 -9.73 13.46
CA PRO A 180 -13.33 -8.30 13.30
C PRO A 180 -12.07 -7.82 14.06
N GLU A 181 -11.32 -8.73 14.69
CA GLU A 181 -10.30 -8.41 15.72
C GLU A 181 -8.92 -8.13 15.15
N GLY A 182 -8.63 -8.61 13.92
CA GLY A 182 -7.34 -8.45 13.26
C GLY A 182 -7.39 -7.48 12.08
N ALA A 183 -6.24 -7.39 11.39
CA ALA A 183 -6.16 -6.63 10.14
C ALA A 183 -5.21 -7.33 9.16
N TRP A 184 -5.48 -7.13 7.87
CA TRP A 184 -4.73 -7.75 6.78
C TRP A 184 -4.72 -6.86 5.54
N ARG A 185 -3.64 -6.94 4.81
CA ARG A 185 -3.49 -6.26 3.52
C ARG A 185 -2.37 -6.89 2.70
N VAL A 186 -2.33 -6.55 1.42
CA VAL A 186 -1.14 -6.85 0.61
C VAL A 186 0.10 -6.19 1.20
N HIS A 187 1.23 -6.88 1.17
CA HIS A 187 2.52 -6.38 1.57
C HIS A 187 3.35 -5.99 0.35
N GLY A 188 3.91 -4.78 0.34
CA GLY A 188 4.68 -4.26 -0.80
C GLY A 188 3.84 -3.88 -2.02
N GLY A 189 4.39 -4.07 -3.20
CA GLY A 189 3.80 -3.64 -4.49
C GLY A 189 2.59 -4.43 -4.96
N GLY A 190 2.38 -5.64 -4.45
CA GLY A 190 1.25 -6.48 -4.83
C GLY A 190 1.49 -7.33 -6.08
N PHE A 191 0.42 -7.69 -6.79
CA PHE A 191 0.31 -8.61 -7.94
C PHE A 191 0.77 -10.03 -7.64
N ALA A 192 1.79 -10.21 -6.81
CA ALA A 192 2.33 -11.47 -6.30
C ALA A 192 2.99 -11.25 -4.93
N GLY A 193 3.60 -12.26 -4.35
CA GLY A 193 4.45 -12.19 -3.16
C GLY A 193 3.71 -12.40 -1.85
N SER A 194 3.57 -11.38 -1.01
CA SER A 194 3.18 -11.55 0.39
C SER A 194 2.01 -10.68 0.80
N ILE A 195 1.31 -11.12 1.83
CA ILE A 195 0.40 -10.28 2.62
C ILE A 195 1.02 -10.01 3.99
N GLN A 196 0.60 -8.92 4.64
CA GLN A 196 0.84 -8.70 6.05
C GLN A 196 -0.48 -8.82 6.82
N ALA A 197 -0.41 -9.41 8.00
CA ALA A 197 -1.54 -9.56 8.89
C ALA A 197 -1.16 -9.19 10.33
N TYR A 198 -2.07 -8.49 11.01
CA TYR A 198 -2.03 -8.25 12.44
C TYR A 198 -2.98 -9.25 13.09
N VAL A 199 -2.39 -10.31 13.62
CA VAL A 199 -3.11 -11.51 14.11
C VAL A 199 -3.25 -11.40 15.62
N PRO A 200 -4.48 -11.45 16.17
CA PRO A 200 -4.65 -11.61 17.61
C PRO A 200 -3.92 -12.87 18.10
N GLU A 201 -3.18 -12.76 19.19
CA GLU A 201 -2.38 -13.87 19.72
C GLU A 201 -3.23 -15.13 19.95
N SER A 202 -4.48 -14.95 20.38
CA SER A 202 -5.45 -16.03 20.57
C SER A 202 -5.83 -16.76 19.28
N ARG A 203 -5.72 -16.10 18.12
CA ARG A 203 -6.05 -16.65 16.80
C ARG A 203 -4.84 -17.20 16.05
N PHE A 204 -3.63 -16.93 16.54
CA PHE A 204 -2.40 -17.29 15.83
C PHE A 204 -2.24 -18.81 15.58
N PRO A 205 -2.68 -19.72 16.49
CA PRO A 205 -2.62 -21.15 16.21
C PRO A 205 -3.51 -21.64 15.06
N GLU A 206 -4.56 -20.87 14.71
CA GLU A 206 -5.49 -21.20 13.63
C GLU A 206 -5.09 -20.52 12.30
N PHE A 207 -4.31 -19.43 12.39
CA PHE A 207 -3.84 -18.63 11.26
C PHE A 207 -2.62 -19.28 10.60
#